data_24d251d99c37d3905b1676d7b0986dc1
#
_entry.id   24d251d99c37d3905b1676d7b0986dc1
#
_cell.length_a   1.000
_cell.length_b   1.000
_cell.length_c   1.000
_cell.angle_alpha   90.00
_cell.angle_beta   90.00
_cell.angle_gamma   90.00
#
_symmetry.space_group_name_H-M   'P 1'
#
loop_
_entity.id
_entity.type
_entity.pdbx_description
1 polymer ?
#
loop_
_entity_poly.entity_id
_entity_poly.type
_entity_poly.pdbx_seq_one_letter_code
_entity_poly.pdbx_strand_id
1 'polypeptide(L)'
;MNKYKTSIEVKGENIKALFDCPIVTDIKKATDAVDDGLDVTDMLYSVTAVNMAGAHKQVKRGSVLAQDVFGHWEIMTADEWELRKDDTISDGSSDGL
;
A
#
# COMPACT_ATOMS: atom_id res chain seq x y z
N MET A 1 3.97 18.30 10.08
CA MET A 1 4.66 17.10 9.53
C MET A 1 3.64 16.12 9.00
N ASN A 2 3.86 15.62 7.82
CA ASN A 2 2.97 14.61 7.24
C ASN A 2 3.01 13.33 8.06
N LYS A 3 1.84 12.75 8.26
CA LYS A 3 1.73 11.50 9.00
C LYS A 3 2.42 10.35 8.29
N TYR A 4 2.34 10.32 6.96
CA TYR A 4 2.89 9.23 6.16
C TYR A 4 4.17 9.64 5.48
N LYS A 5 5.21 8.83 5.62
CA LYS A 5 6.49 9.11 4.99
C LYS A 5 6.66 8.42 3.65
N THR A 6 5.88 7.37 3.38
CA THR A 6 5.92 6.69 2.11
C THR A 6 4.61 5.94 1.86
N SER A 7 4.36 5.64 0.61
CA SER A 7 3.19 4.85 0.23
C SER A 7 3.50 4.07 -1.03
N ILE A 8 2.83 2.94 -1.18
CA ILE A 8 2.96 2.09 -2.36
C ILE A 8 1.56 1.76 -2.83
N GLU A 9 1.22 2.17 -4.04
CA GLU A 9 -0.04 1.76 -4.64
C GLU A 9 0.09 0.33 -5.15
N VAL A 10 -0.92 -0.49 -4.91
CA VAL A 10 -0.92 -1.90 -5.34
C VAL A 10 -1.28 -1.94 -6.81
N LYS A 11 -0.27 -2.02 -7.65
CA LYS A 11 -0.42 -2.13 -9.09
C LYS A 11 0.81 -2.81 -9.68
N GLY A 12 0.68 -3.31 -10.91
CA GLY A 12 1.75 -4.07 -11.53
C GLY A 12 3.06 -3.32 -11.65
N GLU A 13 3.00 -2.01 -11.89
CA GLU A 13 4.21 -1.19 -12.00
C GLU A 13 5.04 -1.19 -10.72
N ASN A 14 4.39 -1.42 -9.58
CA ASN A 14 5.04 -1.36 -8.28
C ASN A 14 5.37 -2.73 -7.71
N ILE A 15 5.33 -3.79 -8.52
CA ILE A 15 5.60 -5.15 -8.04
C ILE A 15 6.92 -5.21 -7.28
N LYS A 16 7.95 -4.56 -7.79
CA LYS A 16 9.26 -4.59 -7.15
C LYS A 16 9.23 -3.94 -5.78
N ALA A 17 8.58 -2.80 -5.67
CA ALA A 17 8.42 -2.12 -4.38
C ALA A 17 7.57 -2.94 -3.42
N LEU A 18 6.55 -3.62 -3.94
CA LEU A 18 5.71 -4.49 -3.12
C LEU A 18 6.49 -5.68 -2.58
N PHE A 19 7.37 -6.28 -3.39
CA PHE A 19 8.24 -7.34 -2.89
C PHE A 19 9.16 -6.87 -1.78
N ASP A 20 9.59 -5.63 -1.84
CA ASP A 20 10.48 -5.07 -0.83
C ASP A 20 9.73 -4.58 0.41
N CYS A 21 8.42 -4.53 0.36
CA CYS A 21 7.62 -4.06 1.50
C CYS A 21 7.58 -5.13 2.59
N PRO A 22 7.96 -4.79 3.81
CA PRO A 22 8.09 -5.81 4.87
C PRO A 22 6.78 -6.47 5.28
N ILE A 23 5.64 -5.84 5.03
CA ILE A 23 4.36 -6.45 5.40
C ILE A 23 3.75 -7.28 4.29
N VAL A 24 4.31 -7.25 3.08
CA VAL A 24 3.81 -8.04 1.98
C VAL A 24 4.36 -9.45 2.09
N THR A 25 3.46 -10.43 2.15
CA THR A 25 3.84 -11.84 2.32
C THR A 25 3.68 -12.66 1.07
N ASP A 26 2.85 -12.22 0.13
CA ASP A 26 2.62 -12.95 -1.11
C ASP A 26 2.09 -12.02 -2.19
N ILE A 27 2.44 -12.30 -3.43
CA ILE A 27 1.93 -11.56 -4.58
C ILE A 27 1.44 -12.57 -5.60
N LYS A 28 0.17 -12.45 -6.00
CA LYS A 28 -0.42 -13.32 -7.00
C LYS A 28 -0.62 -12.56 -8.30
N LYS A 29 -0.29 -13.20 -9.39
CA LYS A 29 -0.46 -12.65 -10.72
C LYS A 29 -1.64 -13.31 -11.41
N ALA A 30 -2.31 -12.56 -12.27
CA ALA A 30 -3.41 -13.08 -13.06
C ALA A 30 -2.84 -13.79 -14.28
N THR A 31 -2.62 -15.09 -14.16
CA THR A 31 -1.99 -15.85 -15.24
C THR A 31 -2.94 -16.13 -16.39
N ASP A 32 -4.24 -16.06 -16.14
CA ASP A 32 -5.24 -16.39 -17.16
C ASP A 32 -5.44 -15.30 -18.20
N ALA A 33 -4.85 -14.15 -17.98
CA ALA A 33 -5.02 -13.03 -18.90
C ALA A 33 -3.89 -12.89 -19.90
N VAL A 34 -3.03 -13.87 -19.98
CA VAL A 34 -1.78 -13.74 -20.72
C VAL A 34 -1.98 -13.58 -22.22
N ASP A 35 -3.02 -14.20 -22.75
CA ASP A 35 -3.21 -14.26 -24.20
C ASP A 35 -3.85 -13.02 -24.78
N ASP A 36 -4.30 -12.11 -23.97
CA ASP A 36 -5.07 -10.97 -24.47
C ASP A 36 -4.23 -9.75 -24.74
N GLY A 37 -2.91 -9.89 -24.76
CA GLY A 37 -2.04 -8.76 -25.04
C GLY A 37 -1.96 -7.75 -23.90
N LEU A 38 -2.32 -8.14 -22.69
CA LEU A 38 -2.21 -7.27 -21.55
C LEU A 38 -0.75 -7.02 -21.20
N ASP A 39 -0.47 -5.80 -20.79
CA ASP A 39 0.84 -5.47 -20.24
C ASP A 39 1.12 -6.26 -18.98
N VAL A 40 2.41 -6.49 -18.73
CA VAL A 40 2.83 -7.15 -17.49
C VAL A 40 2.28 -6.42 -16.26
N THR A 41 2.15 -5.10 -16.36
CA THR A 41 1.65 -4.29 -15.26
C THR A 41 0.21 -4.60 -14.92
N ASP A 42 -0.57 -5.10 -15.87
CA ASP A 42 -1.96 -5.44 -15.65
C ASP A 42 -2.14 -6.87 -15.14
N MET A 43 -1.07 -7.62 -15.02
CA MET A 43 -1.14 -9.01 -14.58
C MET A 43 -1.19 -9.18 -13.07
N LEU A 44 -1.02 -8.10 -12.32
CA LEU A 44 -1.11 -8.18 -10.88
C LEU A 44 -2.53 -8.46 -10.46
N TYR A 45 -2.74 -9.55 -9.75
CA TYR A 45 -4.07 -9.96 -9.30
C TYR A 45 -4.35 -9.52 -7.87
N SER A 46 -3.51 -9.94 -6.95
CA SER A 46 -3.70 -9.56 -5.55
C SER A 46 -2.38 -9.64 -4.79
N VAL A 47 -2.37 -8.95 -3.68
CA VAL A 47 -1.23 -8.93 -2.77
C VAL A 47 -1.76 -9.32 -1.40
N THR A 48 -1.04 -10.17 -0.69
CA THR A 48 -1.36 -10.48 0.70
C THR A 48 -0.40 -9.72 1.59
N ALA A 49 -0.95 -9.00 2.54
CA ALA A 49 -0.15 -8.21 3.48
C ALA A 49 -0.66 -8.41 4.90
N VAL A 50 0.23 -8.19 5.86
CA VAL A 50 -0.08 -8.33 7.28
C VAL A 50 -0.40 -6.95 7.84
N ASN A 51 -1.58 -6.80 8.46
CA ASN A 51 -1.95 -5.53 9.06
C ASN A 51 -1.31 -5.38 10.45
N MET A 52 -1.56 -4.25 11.09
CA MET A 52 -0.96 -3.97 12.40
C MET A 52 -1.37 -4.94 13.50
N ALA A 53 -2.51 -5.58 13.34
CA ALA A 53 -2.99 -6.58 14.28
C ALA A 53 -2.41 -7.97 14.02
N GLY A 54 -1.57 -8.11 13.00
CA GLY A 54 -0.97 -9.39 12.65
C GLY A 54 -1.83 -10.26 11.77
N ALA A 55 -2.97 -9.76 11.29
CA ALA A 55 -3.85 -10.53 10.43
C ALA A 55 -3.43 -10.38 8.97
N HIS A 56 -3.42 -11.50 8.25
CA HIS A 56 -3.15 -11.48 6.81
C HIS A 56 -4.38 -11.00 6.06
N LYS A 57 -4.20 -9.99 5.22
CA LYS A 57 -5.27 -9.40 4.44
C LYS A 57 -4.94 -9.47 2.97
N GLN A 58 -5.92 -9.84 2.17
CA GLN A 58 -5.79 -9.80 0.73
C GLN A 58 -6.08 -8.38 0.25
N VAL A 59 -5.11 -7.80 -0.43
CA VAL A 59 -5.16 -6.41 -0.86
C VAL A 59 -5.32 -6.39 -2.37
N LYS A 60 -6.38 -5.77 -2.83
CA LYS A 60 -6.66 -5.72 -4.26
C LYS A 60 -5.90 -4.61 -4.95
N ARG A 61 -5.76 -4.73 -6.25
CA ARG A 61 -5.16 -3.68 -7.07
C ARG A 61 -5.92 -2.37 -6.85
N GLY A 62 -5.18 -1.29 -6.74
CA GLY A 62 -5.73 0.03 -6.45
C GLY A 62 -5.67 0.43 -5.00
N SER A 63 -5.49 -0.54 -4.11
CA SER A 63 -5.30 -0.21 -2.69
C SER A 63 -3.92 0.40 -2.45
N VAL A 64 -3.71 0.95 -1.27
CA VAL A 64 -2.46 1.62 -0.93
C VAL A 64 -1.92 1.07 0.38
N LEU A 65 -0.63 0.77 0.39
CA LEU A 65 0.09 0.44 1.61
C LEU A 65 0.88 1.68 2.00
N ALA A 66 0.57 2.27 3.15
CA ALA A 66 1.21 3.50 3.57
C ALA A 66 1.96 3.29 4.88
N GLN A 67 3.15 3.83 4.96
CA GLN A 67 3.95 3.78 6.18
C GLN A 67 3.98 5.15 6.82
N ASP A 68 3.62 5.21 8.10
CA ASP A 68 3.65 6.46 8.84
C ASP A 68 5.08 6.77 9.31
N VAL A 69 5.23 7.94 9.91
CA VAL A 69 6.56 8.40 10.35
C VAL A 69 7.10 7.59 11.52
N PHE A 70 6.25 6.78 12.14
CA PHE A 70 6.68 5.89 13.23
C PHE A 70 7.06 4.50 12.73
N GLY A 71 6.97 4.27 11.42
CA GLY A 71 7.35 3.01 10.82
C GLY A 71 6.22 2.00 10.71
N HIS A 72 5.01 2.37 11.06
CA HIS A 72 3.86 1.45 11.00
C HIS A 72 3.24 1.47 9.60
N TRP A 73 2.92 0.29 9.08
CA TRP A 73 2.28 0.16 7.79
C TRP A 73 0.77 0.00 7.96
N GLU A 74 0.03 0.72 7.14
CA GLU A 74 -1.44 0.65 7.11
C GLU A 74 -1.89 0.23 5.73
N ILE A 75 -2.93 -0.60 5.68
CA ILE A 75 -3.53 -1.05 4.44
C ILE A 75 -4.79 -0.23 4.24
N MET A 76 -4.88 0.46 3.11
CA MET A 76 -6.00 1.34 2.82
C MET A 76 -6.56 1.09 1.43
N THR A 77 -7.84 1.38 1.26
CA THR A 77 -8.42 1.47 -0.07
C THR A 77 -7.94 2.77 -0.72
N ALA A 78 -8.13 2.86 -2.03
CA ALA A 78 -7.77 4.10 -2.73
C ALA A 78 -8.53 5.30 -2.16
N ASP A 79 -9.80 5.11 -1.83
CA ASP A 79 -10.60 6.20 -1.28
C ASP A 79 -10.13 6.61 0.10
N GLU A 80 -9.79 5.63 0.94
CA GLU A 80 -9.24 5.93 2.26
C GLU A 80 -7.93 6.69 2.16
N TRP A 81 -7.09 6.30 1.22
CA TRP A 81 -5.81 6.97 1.03
C TRP A 81 -6.02 8.43 0.60
N GLU A 82 -6.97 8.68 -0.31
CA GLU A 82 -7.26 10.04 -0.74
C GLU A 82 -7.70 10.93 0.43
N LEU A 83 -8.39 10.36 1.40
CA LEU A 83 -8.81 11.09 2.57
C LEU A 83 -7.68 11.30 3.60
N ARG A 84 -6.69 10.43 3.59
CA ARG A 84 -5.67 10.42 4.64
C ARG A 84 -4.28 10.85 4.20
N LYS A 85 -4.02 10.86 2.91
CA LYS A 85 -2.66 11.12 2.42
C LYS A 85 -2.10 12.45 2.88
N ASP A 86 -2.96 13.39 3.16
CA ASP A 86 -2.55 14.72 3.62
C ASP A 86 -2.65 14.89 5.14
N ASP A 87 -2.91 13.81 5.87
CA ASP A 87 -2.97 13.86 7.32
C ASP A 87 -1.62 14.32 7.87
N THR A 88 -1.70 15.14 8.91
CA THR A 88 -0.52 15.61 9.59
C THR A 88 -0.51 15.15 11.03
N ILE A 89 0.68 15.08 11.60
CA ILE A 89 0.83 14.78 13.00
C ILE A 89 1.09 16.08 13.72
N SER A 90 0.32 16.31 14.78
CA SER A 90 0.66 17.37 15.69
C SER A 90 1.92 16.96 16.45
N ASP A 91 2.97 17.73 16.32
CA ASP A 91 4.22 17.42 17.02
C ASP A 91 4.31 18.13 18.35
N GLY A 92 3.19 18.62 18.83
CA GLY A 92 3.12 19.25 20.14
C GLY A 92 3.73 20.64 20.17
N SER A 93 4.86 20.79 19.58
CA SER A 93 5.55 22.08 19.62
C SER A 93 4.80 23.14 18.82
N SER A 94 4.14 22.72 17.78
CA SER A 94 3.35 23.64 16.99
C SER A 94 2.17 24.16 17.76
N ASP A 95 1.73 23.39 18.74
CA ASP A 95 0.60 23.79 19.56
C ASP A 95 0.95 24.84 20.59
N GLY A 96 2.21 24.93 20.88
CA GLY A 96 2.66 25.91 21.82
C GLY A 96 2.57 27.33 21.32
N LEU A 97 2.10 27.44 20.17
CA LEU A 97 1.96 28.76 19.56
C LEU A 97 0.74 29.47 20.05
#